data_c6287cb472ce8c92f5575a73aefbdbf4
#
_entry.id   c6287cb472ce8c92f5575a73aefbdbf4
#
_cell.length_a   1.000
_cell.length_b   1.000
_cell.length_c   1.000
_cell.angle_alpha   90.00
_cell.angle_beta   90.00
_cell.angle_gamma   90.00
#
_symmetry.space_group_name_H-M   'P 1'
#
loop_
_entity.id
_entity.type
_entity.pdbx_description
1 polymer ?
#
loop_
_entity_poly.entity_id
_entity_poly.type
_entity_poly.pdbx_seq_one_letter_code
_entity_poly.pdbx_strand_id
1 'polypeptide(L)'
;MTIHDPAVPALSVWVALESPTHHVPGVNGMMDLVAREVEGLPIAVERVPGRDGLGDNLILRAGVRNGEKALALMSHLDTVHPVGTSARDLPVRVEGDRLYGPGVYDMKGGAWLALQAFKDAAKSGTVQRPLVFLFTPDEEIGSPTSRALIEDIGREAMAVLVTEPAREGGKIVTARKGVGRFEVKLEGRPAHSGSRHADGRNAIREAAHQILAIEGMTDYSRGITTTVALVGGGTAANVIPQHAWFSVDCRVTSVADGVAMQERILGLKAHDPDVKLSITGGMNRPPYEKSPEVAALYEQARAVAAGLGFDLQDCPMTGGGSDGNFTAALGIPTLDGLGIDGDGAHTLQEYALISSIAPRRALIKGLLETL
;
A
#
# COMPACT_ATOMS: atom_id res chain seq x y z
N MET A 1 -27.49 -3.02 -20.03
CA MET A 1 -28.21 -2.00 -19.23
C MET A 1 -27.11 -1.12 -18.63
N THR A 2 -27.01 0.13 -19.03
CA THR A 2 -25.97 1.03 -18.47
C THR A 2 -26.42 1.41 -17.06
N ILE A 3 -25.60 1.12 -16.05
CA ILE A 3 -25.87 1.50 -14.67
C ILE A 3 -25.58 3.01 -14.59
N HIS A 4 -26.63 3.84 -14.45
CA HIS A 4 -26.53 5.26 -14.19
C HIS A 4 -26.41 5.48 -12.66
N ASP A 5 -25.22 5.27 -12.09
CA ASP A 5 -24.96 5.67 -10.71
C ASP A 5 -24.50 7.15 -10.70
N PRO A 6 -25.15 8.03 -9.93
CA PRO A 6 -24.77 9.44 -9.84
C PRO A 6 -23.37 9.70 -9.25
N ALA A 7 -22.77 8.69 -8.63
CA ALA A 7 -21.40 8.74 -8.11
C ALA A 7 -20.34 8.66 -9.23
N VAL A 8 -20.66 8.00 -10.36
CA VAL A 8 -19.69 7.76 -11.44
C VAL A 8 -19.08 9.04 -12.03
N PRO A 9 -19.84 10.10 -12.33
CA PRO A 9 -19.24 11.35 -12.83
C PRO A 9 -18.26 11.97 -11.84
N ALA A 10 -18.56 11.98 -10.55
CA ALA A 10 -17.69 12.55 -9.53
C ALA A 10 -16.42 11.72 -9.35
N LEU A 11 -16.54 10.39 -9.28
CA LEU A 11 -15.39 9.48 -9.19
C LEU A 11 -14.52 9.57 -10.46
N SER A 12 -15.12 9.74 -11.63
CA SER A 12 -14.37 9.89 -12.89
C SER A 12 -13.46 11.13 -12.87
N VAL A 13 -13.82 12.20 -12.20
CA VAL A 13 -12.96 13.38 -12.01
C VAL A 13 -11.71 13.02 -11.20
N TRP A 14 -11.84 12.21 -10.15
CA TRP A 14 -10.72 11.74 -9.34
C TRP A 14 -9.77 10.86 -10.14
N VAL A 15 -10.35 9.95 -10.93
CA VAL A 15 -9.57 9.01 -11.75
C VAL A 15 -8.84 9.71 -12.89
N ALA A 16 -9.45 10.72 -13.50
CA ALA A 16 -8.84 11.51 -14.58
C ALA A 16 -7.66 12.37 -14.13
N LEU A 17 -7.58 12.72 -12.83
CA LEU A 17 -6.45 13.45 -12.26
C LEU A 17 -5.31 12.46 -11.95
N GLU A 18 -4.36 12.35 -12.86
CA GLU A 18 -3.23 11.42 -12.73
C GLU A 18 -2.27 11.84 -11.60
N SER A 19 -1.95 10.89 -10.72
CA SER A 19 -1.15 11.13 -9.52
C SER A 19 -0.08 10.05 -9.27
N PRO A 20 0.79 9.74 -10.26
CA PRO A 20 1.89 8.81 -9.96
C PRO A 20 2.77 9.37 -8.84
N THR A 21 3.28 8.50 -7.95
CA THR A 21 3.96 8.86 -6.70
C THR A 21 5.02 9.96 -6.85
N HIS A 22 5.84 9.87 -7.89
CA HIS A 22 6.89 10.87 -8.17
C HIS A 22 6.43 12.11 -8.95
N HIS A 23 5.15 12.20 -9.30
CA HIS A 23 4.56 13.38 -9.94
C HIS A 23 3.90 14.28 -8.89
N VAL A 24 4.72 15.01 -8.14
CA VAL A 24 4.26 15.88 -7.04
C VAL A 24 3.09 16.79 -7.41
N PRO A 25 3.03 17.44 -8.59
CA PRO A 25 1.88 18.26 -8.97
C PRO A 25 0.57 17.47 -9.06
N GLY A 26 0.59 16.22 -9.53
CA GLY A 26 -0.60 15.37 -9.62
C GLY A 26 -1.07 14.91 -8.23
N VAL A 27 -0.14 14.42 -7.40
CA VAL A 27 -0.46 14.00 -6.02
C VAL A 27 -1.01 15.19 -5.21
N ASN A 28 -0.35 16.36 -5.27
CA ASN A 28 -0.82 17.55 -4.59
C ASN A 28 -2.15 18.07 -5.16
N GLY A 29 -2.38 17.90 -6.47
CA GLY A 29 -3.68 18.18 -7.09
C GLY A 29 -4.81 17.31 -6.55
N MET A 30 -4.53 16.03 -6.22
CA MET A 30 -5.49 15.16 -5.52
C MET A 30 -5.78 15.68 -4.09
N MET A 31 -4.74 16.08 -3.34
CA MET A 31 -4.92 16.67 -2.01
C MET A 31 -5.76 17.95 -2.06
N ASP A 32 -5.54 18.81 -3.08
CA ASP A 32 -6.34 20.01 -3.32
C ASP A 32 -7.80 19.68 -3.67
N LEU A 33 -8.02 18.61 -4.43
CA LEU A 33 -9.37 18.15 -4.78
C LEU A 33 -10.14 17.70 -3.53
N VAL A 34 -9.50 16.90 -2.66
CA VAL A 34 -10.08 16.49 -1.37
C VAL A 34 -10.40 17.70 -0.50
N ALA A 35 -9.46 18.64 -0.36
CA ALA A 35 -9.65 19.83 0.47
C ALA A 35 -10.84 20.67 -0.02
N ARG A 36 -10.97 20.87 -1.34
CA ARG A 36 -12.14 21.58 -1.94
C ARG A 36 -13.45 20.85 -1.69
N GLU A 37 -13.49 19.53 -1.72
CA GLU A 37 -14.72 18.76 -1.50
C GLU A 37 -15.28 18.86 -0.07
N VAL A 38 -14.46 19.26 0.89
CA VAL A 38 -14.88 19.43 2.30
C VAL A 38 -15.03 20.90 2.71
N GLU A 39 -14.78 21.83 1.79
CA GLU A 39 -14.92 23.27 2.05
C GLU A 39 -16.34 23.63 2.52
N GLY A 40 -16.42 24.45 3.57
CA GLY A 40 -17.70 24.84 4.18
C GLY A 40 -18.37 23.77 5.05
N LEU A 41 -17.77 22.60 5.22
CA LEU A 41 -18.25 21.56 6.14
C LEU A 41 -17.60 21.70 7.53
N PRO A 42 -18.17 21.10 8.58
CA PRO A 42 -17.59 21.10 9.93
C PRO A 42 -16.39 20.13 10.01
N ILE A 43 -15.43 20.30 9.12
CA ILE A 43 -14.24 19.45 8.94
C ILE A 43 -13.03 20.37 8.95
N ALA A 44 -12.11 20.16 9.90
CA ALA A 44 -10.83 20.83 9.89
C ALA A 44 -9.89 20.12 8.90
N VAL A 45 -9.15 20.92 8.13
CA VAL A 45 -8.19 20.46 7.13
C VAL A 45 -6.80 20.88 7.57
N GLU A 46 -5.89 19.92 7.64
CA GLU A 46 -4.48 20.13 7.95
C GLU A 46 -3.63 19.54 6.82
N ARG A 47 -2.72 20.33 6.26
CA ARG A 47 -1.80 19.90 5.22
C ARG A 47 -0.40 19.79 5.79
N VAL A 48 0.20 18.61 5.67
CA VAL A 48 1.59 18.36 6.08
C VAL A 48 2.45 18.36 4.82
N PRO A 49 3.36 19.34 4.67
CA PRO A 49 4.18 19.46 3.46
C PRO A 49 4.98 18.20 3.17
N GLY A 50 5.05 17.84 1.88
CA GLY A 50 5.87 16.75 1.38
C GLY A 50 7.37 17.00 1.57
N ARG A 51 8.13 15.92 1.54
CA ARG A 51 9.60 15.94 1.64
C ARG A 51 10.21 14.95 0.66
N ASP A 52 11.51 15.02 0.46
CA ASP A 52 12.29 14.08 -0.37
C ASP A 52 11.78 13.99 -1.82
N GLY A 53 11.17 15.08 -2.34
CA GLY A 53 10.62 15.13 -3.69
C GLY A 53 9.27 14.42 -3.87
N LEU A 54 8.56 14.14 -2.78
CA LEU A 54 7.22 13.53 -2.77
C LEU A 54 6.14 14.55 -2.41
N GLY A 55 4.87 14.17 -2.64
CA GLY A 55 3.70 15.02 -2.39
C GLY A 55 3.41 15.23 -0.91
N ASP A 56 2.45 16.13 -0.64
CA ASP A 56 1.99 16.44 0.72
C ASP A 56 1.08 15.33 1.27
N ASN A 57 1.01 15.24 2.60
CA ASN A 57 -0.08 14.53 3.26
C ASN A 57 -1.24 15.49 3.57
N LEU A 58 -2.47 14.95 3.66
CA LEU A 58 -3.64 15.71 4.05
C LEU A 58 -4.37 15.00 5.18
N ILE A 59 -4.73 15.75 6.24
CA ILE A 59 -5.47 15.23 7.38
C ILE A 59 -6.79 15.99 7.49
N LEU A 60 -7.90 15.25 7.53
CA LEU A 60 -9.21 15.78 7.84
C LEU A 60 -9.59 15.38 9.26
N ARG A 61 -10.18 16.31 10.03
CA ARG A 61 -10.66 16.05 11.38
C ARG A 61 -12.11 16.52 11.53
N ALA A 62 -12.96 15.68 12.09
CA ALA A 62 -14.35 15.98 12.38
C ALA A 62 -14.75 15.47 13.76
N GLY A 63 -15.86 15.99 14.31
CA GLY A 63 -16.38 15.62 15.63
C GLY A 63 -15.69 16.35 16.78
N VAL A 64 -16.19 16.12 17.99
CA VAL A 64 -15.73 16.83 19.20
C VAL A 64 -14.63 16.03 19.88
N ARG A 65 -13.54 16.69 20.24
CA ARG A 65 -12.47 16.09 21.07
C ARG A 65 -12.84 16.17 22.55
N ASN A 66 -13.35 15.09 23.10
CA ASN A 66 -13.70 14.98 24.55
C ASN A 66 -12.68 14.15 25.33
N GLY A 67 -11.46 14.01 24.83
CA GLY A 67 -10.45 13.11 25.41
C GLY A 67 -10.57 11.64 24.96
N GLU A 68 -11.56 11.32 24.14
CA GLU A 68 -11.70 9.99 23.54
C GLU A 68 -10.74 9.79 22.37
N LYS A 69 -10.32 8.52 22.19
CA LYS A 69 -9.54 8.14 21.02
C LYS A 69 -10.38 8.27 19.74
N ALA A 70 -9.76 8.75 18.67
CA ALA A 70 -10.42 8.91 17.39
C ALA A 70 -10.64 7.55 16.68
N LEU A 71 -11.62 7.51 15.78
CA LEU A 71 -11.66 6.50 14.72
C LEU A 71 -10.93 7.06 13.50
N ALA A 72 -9.90 6.36 13.02
CA ALA A 72 -9.08 6.83 11.91
C ALA A 72 -9.43 6.10 10.61
N LEU A 73 -9.49 6.86 9.49
CA LEU A 73 -9.47 6.33 8.13
C LEU A 73 -8.12 6.63 7.49
N MET A 74 -7.68 5.77 6.60
CA MET A 74 -6.44 5.96 5.83
C MET A 74 -6.64 5.55 4.38
N SER A 75 -6.16 6.41 3.47
CA SER A 75 -6.14 6.17 2.02
C SER A 75 -4.89 6.78 1.43
N HIS A 76 -4.34 6.17 0.39
CA HIS A 76 -3.33 6.84 -0.42
C HIS A 76 -3.95 7.46 -1.68
N LEU A 77 -3.30 8.51 -2.20
CA LEU A 77 -3.74 9.21 -3.40
C LEU A 77 -2.71 9.15 -4.53
N ASP A 78 -1.56 8.56 -4.27
CA ASP A 78 -0.60 8.23 -5.32
C ASP A 78 -1.01 6.94 -6.06
N THR A 79 -0.46 6.76 -7.26
CA THR A 79 -0.73 5.61 -8.15
C THR A 79 0.54 5.19 -8.85
N VAL A 80 0.57 3.96 -9.39
CA VAL A 80 1.73 3.43 -10.15
C VAL A 80 1.77 3.86 -11.61
N HIS A 81 0.64 4.27 -12.18
CA HIS A 81 0.53 4.55 -13.61
C HIS A 81 1.23 5.86 -14.01
N PRO A 82 2.09 5.86 -15.06
CA PRO A 82 2.77 7.08 -15.52
C PRO A 82 1.79 8.15 -16.01
N VAL A 83 2.20 9.43 -15.97
CA VAL A 83 1.44 10.54 -16.55
C VAL A 83 1.16 10.29 -18.02
N GLY A 84 -0.06 10.54 -18.46
CA GLY A 84 -0.55 10.33 -19.81
C GLY A 84 -1.19 8.95 -20.04
N THR A 85 -1.22 8.07 -19.03
CA THR A 85 -1.88 6.76 -19.12
C THR A 85 -3.37 6.90 -19.39
N SER A 86 -4.05 7.83 -18.72
CA SER A 86 -5.49 8.09 -18.92
C SER A 86 -5.84 8.61 -20.32
N ALA A 87 -4.88 9.25 -20.99
CA ALA A 87 -5.09 9.76 -22.34
C ALA A 87 -4.83 8.71 -23.45
N ARG A 88 -4.08 7.64 -23.15
CA ARG A 88 -3.58 6.71 -24.19
C ARG A 88 -3.97 5.26 -23.91
N ASP A 89 -3.57 4.74 -22.73
CA ASP A 89 -3.49 3.31 -22.54
C ASP A 89 -4.64 2.78 -21.66
N LEU A 90 -5.13 3.59 -20.73
CA LEU A 90 -6.22 3.26 -19.82
C LEU A 90 -7.17 4.47 -19.65
N PRO A 91 -7.96 4.84 -20.69
CA PRO A 91 -8.88 5.97 -20.60
C PRO A 91 -10.00 5.72 -19.60
N VAL A 92 -10.42 6.81 -18.94
CA VAL A 92 -11.58 6.76 -18.03
C VAL A 92 -12.83 6.49 -18.86
N ARG A 93 -13.46 5.33 -18.64
CA ARG A 93 -14.65 4.90 -19.39
C ARG A 93 -15.51 3.93 -18.58
N VAL A 94 -16.77 3.87 -18.93
CA VAL A 94 -17.73 2.91 -18.34
C VAL A 94 -18.09 1.85 -19.38
N GLU A 95 -17.98 0.59 -18.99
CA GLU A 95 -18.41 -0.56 -19.78
C GLU A 95 -19.25 -1.52 -18.90
N GLY A 96 -20.56 -1.51 -19.07
CA GLY A 96 -21.47 -2.28 -18.20
C GLY A 96 -21.39 -1.82 -16.75
N ASP A 97 -21.00 -2.71 -15.84
CA ASP A 97 -20.80 -2.45 -14.41
C ASP A 97 -19.36 -2.02 -14.06
N ARG A 98 -18.51 -1.75 -15.06
CA ARG A 98 -17.10 -1.45 -14.83
C ARG A 98 -16.78 0.01 -15.16
N LEU A 99 -16.17 0.70 -14.23
CA LEU A 99 -15.49 1.97 -14.44
C LEU A 99 -14.00 1.70 -14.55
N TYR A 100 -13.42 1.96 -15.72
CA TYR A 100 -11.99 1.83 -15.98
C TYR A 100 -11.27 3.15 -15.76
N GLY A 101 -10.00 3.09 -15.41
CA GLY A 101 -9.10 4.23 -15.34
C GLY A 101 -7.97 4.03 -14.33
N PRO A 102 -6.86 4.79 -14.44
CA PRO A 102 -5.69 4.62 -13.58
C PRO A 102 -5.99 4.95 -12.12
N GLY A 103 -5.72 3.98 -11.24
CA GLY A 103 -5.94 4.12 -9.79
C GLY A 103 -7.42 4.09 -9.39
N VAL A 104 -8.35 3.70 -10.27
CA VAL A 104 -9.78 3.63 -9.93
C VAL A 104 -10.05 2.57 -8.87
N TYR A 105 -9.32 1.46 -8.93
CA TYR A 105 -9.39 0.37 -7.97
C TYR A 105 -8.39 0.59 -6.85
N ASP A 106 -7.14 0.90 -7.17
CA ASP A 106 -6.02 1.10 -6.24
C ASP A 106 -5.50 2.54 -6.23
N MET A 107 -5.96 3.45 -5.26
CA MET A 107 -7.14 3.19 -4.44
C MET A 107 -8.09 4.41 -4.42
N LYS A 108 -8.13 5.21 -5.53
CA LYS A 108 -8.96 6.44 -5.61
C LYS A 108 -10.45 6.15 -5.38
N GLY A 109 -10.94 4.99 -5.85
CA GLY A 109 -12.31 4.57 -5.61
C GLY A 109 -12.61 4.40 -4.14
N GLY A 110 -11.75 3.70 -3.40
CA GLY A 110 -11.84 3.54 -1.95
C GLY A 110 -11.74 4.86 -1.20
N ALA A 111 -10.76 5.69 -1.56
CA ALA A 111 -10.55 7.02 -0.98
C ALA A 111 -11.77 7.92 -1.18
N TRP A 112 -12.35 7.93 -2.38
CA TRP A 112 -13.56 8.70 -2.69
C TRP A 112 -14.76 8.21 -1.89
N LEU A 113 -15.01 6.89 -1.83
CA LEU A 113 -16.11 6.31 -1.05
C LEU A 113 -16.03 6.73 0.43
N ALA A 114 -14.82 6.60 1.00
CA ALA A 114 -14.57 6.95 2.39
C ALA A 114 -14.75 8.45 2.63
N LEU A 115 -14.31 9.31 1.70
CA LEU A 115 -14.54 10.75 1.83
C LEU A 115 -16.03 11.09 1.82
N GLN A 116 -16.83 10.47 0.95
CA GLN A 116 -18.27 10.71 0.95
C GLN A 116 -18.93 10.25 2.27
N ALA A 117 -18.54 9.06 2.79
CA ALA A 117 -19.01 8.56 4.08
C ALA A 117 -18.58 9.48 5.24
N PHE A 118 -17.34 9.96 5.24
CA PHE A 118 -16.80 10.89 6.23
C PHE A 118 -17.57 12.23 6.23
N LYS A 119 -17.85 12.79 5.05
CA LYS A 119 -18.67 14.02 4.89
C LYS A 119 -20.08 13.83 5.44
N ASP A 120 -20.70 12.68 5.16
CA ASP A 120 -22.04 12.37 5.67
C ASP A 120 -22.03 12.24 7.20
N ALA A 121 -21.06 11.53 7.76
CA ALA A 121 -20.89 11.36 9.19
C ALA A 121 -20.61 12.70 9.90
N ALA A 122 -19.76 13.55 9.35
CA ALA A 122 -19.48 14.87 9.90
C ALA A 122 -20.69 15.81 9.92
N LYS A 123 -21.59 15.68 8.92
CA LYS A 123 -22.83 16.49 8.84
C LYS A 123 -23.95 15.99 9.74
N SER A 124 -24.02 14.68 9.98
CA SER A 124 -25.14 14.07 10.69
C SER A 124 -25.22 14.47 12.16
N GLY A 125 -24.07 14.82 12.77
CA GLY A 125 -23.96 15.05 14.21
C GLY A 125 -24.20 13.79 15.07
N THR A 126 -24.28 12.60 14.44
CA THR A 126 -24.52 11.32 15.11
C THR A 126 -23.24 10.60 15.53
N VAL A 127 -22.09 11.13 15.13
CA VAL A 127 -20.78 10.53 15.39
C VAL A 127 -20.48 10.57 16.88
N GLN A 128 -20.19 9.40 17.45
CA GLN A 128 -19.94 9.23 18.89
C GLN A 128 -18.51 9.63 19.28
N ARG A 129 -17.57 9.66 18.34
CA ARG A 129 -16.14 9.87 18.57
C ARG A 129 -15.52 10.87 17.60
N PRO A 130 -14.36 11.44 17.93
CA PRO A 130 -13.58 12.19 16.95
C PRO A 130 -13.22 11.31 15.74
N LEU A 131 -13.33 11.86 14.56
CA LEU A 131 -12.93 11.21 13.31
C LEU A 131 -11.65 11.86 12.78
N VAL A 132 -10.75 11.06 12.28
CA VAL A 132 -9.53 11.49 11.56
C VAL A 132 -9.47 10.75 10.24
N PHE A 133 -9.16 11.47 9.15
CA PHE A 133 -8.93 10.84 7.86
C PHE A 133 -7.59 11.32 7.29
N LEU A 134 -6.64 10.41 7.15
CA LEU A 134 -5.32 10.64 6.58
C LEU A 134 -5.30 10.23 5.11
N PHE A 135 -4.80 11.12 4.25
CA PHE A 135 -4.43 10.82 2.88
C PHE A 135 -2.92 10.90 2.72
N THR A 136 -2.31 9.83 2.20
CA THR A 136 -0.87 9.70 2.01
C THR A 136 -0.47 9.84 0.54
N PRO A 137 0.75 10.34 0.25
CA PRO A 137 1.22 10.60 -1.11
C PRO A 137 2.15 9.51 -1.68
N ASP A 138 2.51 8.46 -0.91
CA ASP A 138 3.69 7.64 -1.18
C ASP A 138 3.55 6.16 -0.78
N GLU A 139 2.31 5.65 -0.73
CA GLU A 139 2.03 4.25 -0.38
C GLU A 139 2.68 3.28 -1.35
N GLU A 140 2.59 3.54 -2.64
CA GLU A 140 3.04 2.68 -3.74
C GLU A 140 4.56 2.39 -3.74
N ILE A 141 5.32 3.21 -3.03
CA ILE A 141 6.76 3.03 -2.84
C ILE A 141 7.14 2.63 -1.41
N GLY A 142 6.15 2.37 -0.54
CA GLY A 142 6.36 1.88 0.82
C GLY A 142 6.33 2.95 1.90
N SER A 143 5.68 4.07 1.66
CA SER A 143 5.40 5.18 2.60
C SER A 143 6.64 5.78 3.27
N PRO A 144 7.72 6.07 2.52
CA PRO A 144 8.98 6.51 3.12
C PRO A 144 8.87 7.85 3.86
N THR A 145 7.93 8.72 3.46
CA THR A 145 7.76 10.03 4.09
C THR A 145 6.54 10.11 5.00
N SER A 146 5.52 9.28 4.78
CA SER A 146 4.26 9.29 5.54
C SER A 146 4.23 8.30 6.72
N ARG A 147 5.10 7.30 6.76
CA ARG A 147 5.10 6.25 7.80
C ARG A 147 5.00 6.79 9.22
N ALA A 148 5.81 7.78 9.59
CA ALA A 148 5.80 8.34 10.95
C ALA A 148 4.43 8.96 11.28
N LEU A 149 3.83 9.67 10.33
CA LEU A 149 2.50 10.27 10.48
C LEU A 149 1.39 9.21 10.60
N ILE A 150 1.46 8.13 9.79
CA ILE A 150 0.56 6.98 9.88
C ILE A 150 0.61 6.36 11.27
N GLU A 151 1.83 6.12 11.77
CA GLU A 151 2.05 5.53 13.10
C GLU A 151 1.55 6.45 14.22
N ASP A 152 1.78 7.76 14.12
CA ASP A 152 1.35 8.73 15.13
C ASP A 152 -0.18 8.85 15.18
N ILE A 153 -0.86 8.95 14.04
CA ILE A 153 -2.32 8.93 13.97
C ILE A 153 -2.87 7.60 14.48
N GLY A 154 -2.22 6.48 14.13
CA GLY A 154 -2.59 5.15 14.62
C GLY A 154 -2.57 5.06 16.15
N ARG A 155 -1.52 5.55 16.81
CA ARG A 155 -1.40 5.53 18.30
C ARG A 155 -2.51 6.33 19.00
N GLU A 156 -3.01 7.39 18.36
CA GLU A 156 -4.12 8.21 18.86
C GLU A 156 -5.49 7.59 18.55
N ALA A 157 -5.56 6.60 17.67
CA ALA A 157 -6.81 5.98 17.24
C ALA A 157 -7.23 4.81 18.17
N MET A 158 -8.53 4.59 18.27
CA MET A 158 -9.11 3.38 18.85
C MET A 158 -9.09 2.21 17.86
N ALA A 159 -9.27 2.53 16.59
CA ALA A 159 -9.22 1.61 15.45
C ALA A 159 -8.88 2.38 14.18
N VAL A 160 -8.38 1.67 13.19
CA VAL A 160 -8.02 2.21 11.87
C VAL A 160 -8.77 1.46 10.77
N LEU A 161 -9.36 2.21 9.85
CA LEU A 161 -10.09 1.73 8.69
C LEU A 161 -9.32 2.13 7.43
N VAL A 162 -8.74 1.16 6.73
CA VAL A 162 -7.96 1.39 5.51
C VAL A 162 -8.81 1.05 4.29
N THR A 163 -8.88 1.95 3.35
CA THR A 163 -9.79 1.84 2.20
C THR A 163 -9.12 1.35 0.93
N GLU A 164 -8.10 0.49 1.11
CA GLU A 164 -7.54 -0.32 0.04
C GLU A 164 -8.64 -1.10 -0.70
N PRO A 165 -8.38 -1.54 -1.92
CA PRO A 165 -9.34 -2.33 -2.68
C PRO A 165 -9.88 -3.54 -1.93
N ALA A 166 -11.18 -3.76 -2.02
CA ALA A 166 -11.78 -5.01 -1.58
C ALA A 166 -11.19 -6.19 -2.38
N ARG A 167 -11.10 -7.36 -1.77
CA ARG A 167 -10.69 -8.57 -2.47
C ARG A 167 -11.89 -9.21 -3.17
N GLU A 168 -11.60 -10.15 -4.07
CA GLU A 168 -12.61 -10.82 -4.89
C GLU A 168 -13.91 -11.12 -4.13
N GLY A 169 -15.03 -10.66 -4.65
CA GLY A 169 -16.35 -10.78 -4.03
C GLY A 169 -16.59 -9.82 -2.87
N GLY A 170 -15.88 -8.70 -2.82
CA GLY A 170 -16.09 -7.65 -1.82
C GLY A 170 -15.54 -7.99 -0.43
N LYS A 171 -14.63 -8.95 -0.32
CA LYS A 171 -14.02 -9.33 0.96
C LYS A 171 -13.12 -8.22 1.49
N ILE A 172 -13.18 -7.97 2.80
CA ILE A 172 -12.22 -7.09 3.48
C ILE A 172 -10.95 -7.85 3.86
N VAL A 173 -9.93 -7.15 4.31
CA VAL A 173 -8.64 -7.73 4.67
C VAL A 173 -8.42 -7.59 6.18
N THR A 174 -8.12 -8.71 6.85
CA THR A 174 -7.84 -8.80 8.28
C THR A 174 -6.41 -9.25 8.58
N ALA A 175 -5.63 -9.58 7.55
CA ALA A 175 -4.21 -9.86 7.66
C ALA A 175 -3.48 -9.63 6.33
N ARG A 176 -2.24 -9.14 6.40
CA ARG A 176 -1.36 -8.93 5.25
C ARG A 176 0.04 -9.46 5.54
N LYS A 177 0.72 -9.99 4.52
CA LYS A 177 2.14 -10.30 4.66
C LYS A 177 2.94 -9.03 4.94
N GLY A 178 4.01 -9.19 5.73
CA GLY A 178 5.05 -8.19 5.82
C GLY A 178 5.90 -8.17 4.56
N VAL A 179 6.52 -7.01 4.30
CA VAL A 179 7.33 -6.74 3.11
C VAL A 179 8.72 -6.31 3.53
N GLY A 180 9.72 -7.10 3.15
CA GLY A 180 11.14 -6.74 3.26
C GLY A 180 11.71 -6.40 1.89
N ARG A 181 12.52 -5.34 1.82
CA ARG A 181 13.27 -4.95 0.62
C ARG A 181 14.73 -4.81 0.95
N PHE A 182 15.59 -5.45 0.15
CA PHE A 182 17.03 -5.41 0.35
C PHE A 182 17.75 -5.13 -0.96
N GLU A 183 18.81 -4.33 -0.86
CA GLU A 183 19.73 -4.05 -1.96
C GLU A 183 21.08 -4.70 -1.67
N VAL A 184 21.55 -5.49 -2.61
CA VAL A 184 22.81 -6.20 -2.54
C VAL A 184 23.78 -5.66 -3.57
N LYS A 185 24.96 -5.23 -3.11
CA LYS A 185 26.04 -4.71 -3.96
C LYS A 185 27.29 -5.54 -3.74
N LEU A 186 27.95 -5.86 -4.84
CA LEU A 186 29.14 -6.67 -4.86
C LEU A 186 30.27 -5.95 -5.59
N GLU A 187 31.44 -5.95 -5.00
CA GLU A 187 32.66 -5.37 -5.57
C GLU A 187 33.80 -6.38 -5.57
N GLY A 188 34.14 -6.82 -6.76
CA GLY A 188 35.28 -7.71 -7.03
C GLY A 188 36.48 -6.95 -7.61
N ARG A 189 37.28 -7.64 -8.42
CA ARG A 189 38.46 -7.07 -9.05
C ARG A 189 38.45 -7.36 -10.56
N PRO A 190 38.53 -6.31 -11.41
CA PRO A 190 38.51 -6.49 -12.85
C PRO A 190 39.85 -7.08 -13.33
N ALA A 191 39.77 -7.86 -14.41
CA ALA A 191 40.94 -8.38 -15.12
C ALA A 191 40.53 -8.79 -16.55
N HIS A 192 41.49 -8.92 -17.45
CA HIS A 192 41.22 -9.43 -18.78
C HIS A 192 40.86 -10.92 -18.69
N SER A 193 39.67 -11.28 -19.19
CA SER A 193 39.08 -12.62 -18.99
C SER A 193 39.89 -13.76 -19.61
N GLY A 194 40.69 -13.52 -20.65
CA GLY A 194 41.54 -14.53 -21.30
C GLY A 194 42.95 -14.54 -20.78
N SER A 195 43.65 -13.39 -20.69
CA SER A 195 45.08 -13.34 -20.38
C SER A 195 45.43 -13.19 -18.89
N ARG A 196 44.48 -12.70 -18.07
CA ARG A 196 44.71 -12.40 -16.65
C ARG A 196 43.54 -12.89 -15.76
N HIS A 197 42.91 -14.01 -16.16
CA HIS A 197 41.71 -14.52 -15.49
C HIS A 197 41.92 -14.76 -13.98
N ALA A 198 43.06 -15.33 -13.58
CA ALA A 198 43.37 -15.67 -12.20
C ALA A 198 43.50 -14.42 -11.28
N ASP A 199 43.83 -13.25 -11.85
CA ASP A 199 43.99 -12.01 -11.10
C ASP A 199 42.63 -11.36 -10.75
N GLY A 200 41.56 -11.75 -11.49
CA GLY A 200 40.23 -11.20 -11.31
C GLY A 200 39.45 -11.83 -10.13
N ARG A 201 38.46 -11.06 -9.65
CA ARG A 201 37.41 -11.52 -8.73
C ARG A 201 36.06 -11.15 -9.31
N ASN A 202 35.29 -12.16 -9.69
CA ASN A 202 34.09 -11.98 -10.50
C ASN A 202 32.86 -11.66 -9.63
N ALA A 203 32.43 -10.39 -9.61
CA ALA A 203 31.28 -9.94 -8.85
C ALA A 203 29.95 -10.57 -9.33
N ILE A 204 29.80 -10.88 -10.64
CA ILE A 204 28.60 -11.56 -11.16
C ILE A 204 28.54 -13.02 -10.70
N ARG A 205 29.69 -13.72 -10.65
CA ARG A 205 29.74 -15.10 -10.10
C ARG A 205 29.33 -15.10 -8.62
N GLU A 206 29.83 -14.13 -7.85
CA GLU A 206 29.44 -13.98 -6.46
C GLU A 206 27.94 -13.65 -6.33
N ALA A 207 27.40 -12.75 -7.18
CA ALA A 207 25.97 -12.46 -7.20
C ALA A 207 25.13 -13.73 -7.43
N ALA A 208 25.55 -14.62 -8.35
CA ALA A 208 24.86 -15.87 -8.61
C ALA A 208 24.80 -16.78 -7.36
N HIS A 209 25.90 -16.88 -6.57
CA HIS A 209 25.89 -17.61 -5.31
C HIS A 209 24.91 -17.00 -4.30
N GLN A 210 24.93 -15.68 -4.14
CA GLN A 210 24.05 -15.00 -3.21
C GLN A 210 22.57 -15.08 -3.64
N ILE A 211 22.27 -14.96 -4.94
CA ILE A 211 20.91 -15.10 -5.49
C ILE A 211 20.36 -16.49 -5.15
N LEU A 212 21.11 -17.56 -5.44
CA LEU A 212 20.68 -18.93 -5.13
C LEU A 212 20.48 -19.16 -3.63
N ALA A 213 21.34 -18.57 -2.79
CA ALA A 213 21.20 -18.65 -1.34
C ALA A 213 19.91 -17.96 -0.85
N ILE A 214 19.58 -16.77 -1.40
CA ILE A 214 18.38 -16.00 -1.03
C ILE A 214 17.11 -16.69 -1.55
N GLU A 215 17.05 -17.07 -2.83
CA GLU A 215 15.91 -17.79 -3.41
C GLU A 215 15.62 -19.10 -2.65
N GLY A 216 16.66 -19.79 -2.18
CA GLY A 216 16.55 -20.98 -1.34
C GLY A 216 16.03 -20.73 0.09
N MET A 217 15.78 -19.48 0.48
CA MET A 217 15.12 -19.15 1.76
C MET A 217 13.59 -19.21 1.68
N THR A 218 13.02 -19.34 0.50
CA THR A 218 11.57 -19.48 0.30
C THR A 218 11.04 -20.72 1.02
N ASP A 219 9.99 -20.55 1.81
CA ASP A 219 9.27 -21.62 2.53
C ASP A 219 7.77 -21.41 2.39
N TYR A 220 7.16 -22.08 1.41
CA TYR A 220 5.73 -22.00 1.14
C TYR A 220 4.88 -22.53 2.31
N SER A 221 5.40 -23.46 3.10
CA SER A 221 4.66 -24.02 4.26
C SER A 221 4.47 -23.00 5.37
N ARG A 222 5.38 -22.02 5.47
CA ARG A 222 5.32 -20.88 6.40
C ARG A 222 4.82 -19.61 5.72
N GLY A 223 4.52 -19.66 4.42
CA GLY A 223 4.13 -18.50 3.63
C GLY A 223 5.26 -17.48 3.41
N ILE A 224 6.52 -17.87 3.61
CA ILE A 224 7.71 -17.04 3.36
C ILE A 224 8.09 -17.14 1.89
N THR A 225 8.29 -16.01 1.24
CA THR A 225 8.83 -15.95 -0.11
C THR A 225 9.96 -14.95 -0.22
N THR A 226 11.01 -15.31 -0.97
CA THR A 226 12.11 -14.43 -1.34
C THR A 226 12.25 -14.45 -2.86
N THR A 227 12.43 -13.28 -3.46
CA THR A 227 12.57 -13.15 -4.91
C THR A 227 13.62 -12.11 -5.24
N VAL A 228 14.56 -12.45 -6.11
CA VAL A 228 15.48 -11.50 -6.72
C VAL A 228 14.86 -11.00 -8.04
N ALA A 229 14.23 -9.84 -7.99
CA ALA A 229 13.46 -9.31 -9.11
C ALA A 229 14.29 -8.49 -10.12
N LEU A 230 15.37 -7.88 -9.65
CA LEU A 230 16.25 -7.05 -10.48
C LEU A 230 17.70 -7.44 -10.25
N VAL A 231 18.48 -7.53 -11.33
CA VAL A 231 19.91 -7.83 -11.27
C VAL A 231 20.66 -7.11 -12.38
N GLY A 232 21.88 -6.64 -12.08
CA GLY A 232 22.74 -6.01 -13.07
C GLY A 232 24.23 -6.16 -12.72
N GLY A 233 25.11 -5.91 -13.71
CA GLY A 233 26.55 -5.95 -13.49
C GLY A 233 27.36 -6.11 -14.77
N GLY A 234 28.71 -5.97 -14.64
CA GLY A 234 29.65 -6.06 -15.73
C GLY A 234 29.72 -4.82 -16.61
N THR A 235 30.75 -4.77 -17.48
CA THR A 235 31.01 -3.65 -18.39
C THR A 235 31.30 -4.10 -19.82
N ALA A 236 31.99 -5.24 -20.00
CA ALA A 236 32.33 -5.81 -21.30
C ALA A 236 32.52 -7.32 -21.21
N ALA A 237 32.27 -8.02 -22.32
CA ALA A 237 32.30 -9.48 -22.39
C ALA A 237 33.71 -10.12 -22.11
N ASN A 238 34.78 -9.36 -22.36
CA ASN A 238 36.15 -9.79 -22.15
C ASN A 238 36.81 -9.25 -20.87
N VAL A 239 36.03 -8.74 -19.92
CA VAL A 239 36.46 -8.21 -18.61
C VAL A 239 35.82 -8.99 -17.50
N ILE A 240 36.60 -9.45 -16.52
CA ILE A 240 36.05 -9.99 -15.26
C ILE A 240 35.24 -8.86 -14.57
N PRO A 241 33.93 -9.06 -14.28
CA PRO A 241 33.08 -8.03 -13.72
C PRO A 241 33.55 -7.56 -12.34
N GLN A 242 33.82 -6.26 -12.21
CA GLN A 242 34.13 -5.65 -10.92
C GLN A 242 32.90 -5.44 -10.07
N HIS A 243 31.79 -5.02 -10.68
CA HIS A 243 30.57 -4.66 -9.96
C HIS A 243 29.39 -5.53 -10.41
N ALA A 244 28.58 -5.91 -9.43
CA ALA A 244 27.25 -6.47 -9.64
C ALA A 244 26.32 -5.97 -8.52
N TRP A 245 25.03 -6.00 -8.78
CA TRP A 245 23.98 -5.64 -7.82
C TRP A 245 22.70 -6.39 -8.12
N PHE A 246 21.87 -6.55 -7.11
CA PHE A 246 20.52 -7.06 -7.25
C PHE A 246 19.62 -6.58 -6.10
N SER A 247 18.30 -6.57 -6.34
CA SER A 247 17.29 -6.24 -5.33
C SER A 247 16.49 -7.47 -4.93
N VAL A 248 16.11 -7.54 -3.67
CA VAL A 248 15.37 -8.65 -3.05
C VAL A 248 14.04 -8.16 -2.53
N ASP A 249 12.95 -8.82 -2.91
CA ASP A 249 11.63 -8.75 -2.25
C ASP A 249 11.50 -9.95 -1.33
N CYS A 250 11.16 -9.71 -0.06
CA CYS A 250 10.92 -10.75 0.95
C CYS A 250 9.53 -10.57 1.54
N ARG A 251 8.70 -11.61 1.52
CA ARG A 251 7.39 -11.61 2.13
C ARG A 251 7.32 -12.62 3.26
N VAL A 252 6.71 -12.21 4.39
CA VAL A 252 6.59 -13.03 5.61
C VAL A 252 5.19 -12.90 6.21
N THR A 253 4.78 -13.91 6.97
CA THR A 253 3.42 -13.96 7.56
C THR A 253 3.40 -13.55 9.02
N SER A 254 4.55 -13.59 9.72
CA SER A 254 4.65 -13.23 11.14
C SER A 254 5.81 -12.28 11.41
N VAL A 255 5.71 -11.54 12.51
CA VAL A 255 6.80 -10.64 12.97
C VAL A 255 8.07 -11.43 13.26
N ALA A 256 7.95 -12.63 13.87
CA ALA A 256 9.09 -13.49 14.15
C ALA A 256 9.82 -13.93 12.87
N ASP A 257 9.07 -14.28 11.82
CA ASP A 257 9.64 -14.60 10.51
C ASP A 257 10.32 -13.39 9.87
N GLY A 258 9.74 -12.20 10.03
CA GLY A 258 10.32 -10.95 9.52
C GLY A 258 11.69 -10.68 10.13
N VAL A 259 11.81 -10.79 11.45
CA VAL A 259 13.09 -10.64 12.16
C VAL A 259 14.10 -11.69 11.70
N ALA A 260 13.70 -12.96 11.68
CA ALA A 260 14.58 -14.06 11.30
C ALA A 260 15.06 -13.93 9.84
N MET A 261 14.18 -13.54 8.91
CA MET A 261 14.56 -13.36 7.51
C MET A 261 15.48 -12.16 7.30
N GLN A 262 15.21 -11.05 8.00
CA GLN A 262 16.11 -9.90 7.95
C GLN A 262 17.50 -10.24 8.47
N GLU A 263 17.61 -10.92 9.60
CA GLU A 263 18.90 -11.37 10.15
C GLU A 263 19.62 -12.32 9.19
N ARG A 264 18.91 -13.27 8.58
CA ARG A 264 19.49 -14.21 7.61
C ARG A 264 20.03 -13.51 6.38
N ILE A 265 19.27 -12.57 5.79
CA ILE A 265 19.67 -11.86 4.58
C ILE A 265 20.85 -10.91 4.89
N LEU A 266 20.74 -10.08 5.93
CA LEU A 266 21.83 -9.15 6.30
C LEU A 266 23.09 -9.89 6.80
N GLY A 267 22.93 -11.11 7.33
CA GLY A 267 24.01 -11.96 7.81
C GLY A 267 24.77 -12.73 6.75
N LEU A 268 24.36 -12.69 5.49
CA LEU A 268 25.05 -13.40 4.39
C LEU A 268 26.51 -12.96 4.29
N LYS A 269 27.37 -13.91 3.92
CA LYS A 269 28.82 -13.71 3.72
C LYS A 269 29.18 -13.99 2.28
N ALA A 270 30.18 -13.28 1.78
CA ALA A 270 30.69 -13.56 0.45
C ALA A 270 31.24 -15.00 0.37
N HIS A 271 30.95 -15.69 -0.72
CA HIS A 271 31.49 -17.00 -1.05
C HIS A 271 33.00 -16.90 -1.42
N ASP A 272 33.33 -15.85 -2.19
CA ASP A 272 34.73 -15.48 -2.46
C ASP A 272 35.13 -14.38 -1.44
N PRO A 273 36.10 -14.69 -0.52
CA PRO A 273 36.47 -13.74 0.54
C PRO A 273 37.13 -12.46 0.02
N ASP A 274 37.58 -12.44 -1.23
CA ASP A 274 38.17 -11.29 -1.89
C ASP A 274 37.10 -10.38 -2.58
N VAL A 275 35.83 -10.77 -2.54
CA VAL A 275 34.71 -9.95 -3.03
C VAL A 275 34.05 -9.25 -1.85
N LYS A 276 33.93 -7.94 -1.94
CA LYS A 276 33.20 -7.17 -0.95
C LYS A 276 31.71 -7.29 -1.20
N LEU A 277 30.98 -7.82 -0.22
CA LEU A 277 29.52 -7.91 -0.18
C LEU A 277 28.97 -6.82 0.74
N SER A 278 28.02 -6.04 0.23
CA SER A 278 27.30 -5.04 1.00
C SER A 278 25.80 -5.25 0.83
N ILE A 279 25.08 -5.46 1.93
CA ILE A 279 23.63 -5.65 1.95
C ILE A 279 23.02 -4.54 2.79
N THR A 280 22.02 -3.84 2.24
CA THR A 280 21.27 -2.80 2.92
C THR A 280 19.77 -3.05 2.76
N GLY A 281 18.95 -2.44 3.62
CA GLY A 281 17.51 -2.64 3.61
C GLY A 281 17.01 -3.29 4.90
N GLY A 282 15.82 -3.84 4.85
CA GLY A 282 15.14 -4.46 5.98
C GLY A 282 13.66 -4.62 5.75
N MET A 283 12.92 -4.93 6.82
CA MET A 283 11.46 -4.96 6.76
C MET A 283 10.92 -3.54 6.62
N ASN A 284 10.35 -3.24 5.45
CA ASN A 284 9.67 -1.97 5.19
C ASN A 284 8.31 -1.95 5.89
N ARG A 285 7.44 -2.93 5.58
CA ARG A 285 6.15 -3.11 6.21
C ARG A 285 6.20 -4.33 7.12
N PRO A 286 5.95 -4.19 8.44
CA PRO A 286 5.81 -5.36 9.31
C PRO A 286 4.59 -6.19 8.89
N PRO A 287 4.51 -7.48 9.25
CA PRO A 287 3.30 -8.26 9.06
C PRO A 287 2.10 -7.65 9.80
N TYR A 288 0.95 -7.69 9.15
CA TYR A 288 -0.34 -7.38 9.73
C TYR A 288 -1.02 -8.71 10.07
N GLU A 289 -0.97 -9.08 11.34
CA GLU A 289 -1.54 -10.33 11.82
C GLU A 289 -2.97 -10.11 12.33
N LYS A 290 -3.87 -11.09 12.10
CA LYS A 290 -5.24 -11.06 12.62
C LYS A 290 -5.25 -11.31 14.14
N SER A 291 -5.07 -10.23 14.90
CA SER A 291 -5.15 -10.29 16.36
C SER A 291 -6.59 -10.51 16.86
N PRO A 292 -6.80 -10.86 18.15
CA PRO A 292 -8.13 -10.91 18.74
C PRO A 292 -8.91 -9.60 18.60
N GLU A 293 -8.22 -8.46 18.70
CA GLU A 293 -8.82 -7.12 18.57
C GLU A 293 -9.26 -6.84 17.12
N VAL A 294 -8.45 -7.26 16.14
CA VAL A 294 -8.83 -7.20 14.71
C VAL A 294 -10.03 -8.12 14.45
N ALA A 295 -10.05 -9.31 15.01
CA ALA A 295 -11.18 -10.23 14.88
C ALA A 295 -12.46 -9.64 15.51
N ALA A 296 -12.37 -9.01 16.67
CA ALA A 296 -13.51 -8.34 17.31
C ALA A 296 -14.03 -7.18 16.48
N LEU A 297 -13.13 -6.35 15.92
CA LEU A 297 -13.50 -5.25 15.02
C LEU A 297 -14.16 -5.78 13.72
N TYR A 298 -13.66 -6.89 13.20
CA TYR A 298 -14.28 -7.56 12.04
C TYR A 298 -15.71 -8.02 12.33
N GLU A 299 -15.99 -8.62 13.50
CA GLU A 299 -17.35 -9.01 13.87
C GLU A 299 -18.29 -7.80 14.00
N GLN A 300 -17.80 -6.65 14.47
CA GLN A 300 -18.58 -5.42 14.47
C GLN A 300 -18.89 -4.96 13.03
N ALA A 301 -17.92 -5.03 12.13
CA ALA A 301 -18.13 -4.70 10.71
C ALA A 301 -19.13 -5.66 10.04
N ARG A 302 -19.10 -6.95 10.38
CA ARG A 302 -20.09 -7.92 9.93
C ARG A 302 -21.51 -7.59 10.40
N ALA A 303 -21.64 -7.17 11.65
CA ALA A 303 -22.95 -6.77 12.19
C ALA A 303 -23.51 -5.55 11.45
N VAL A 304 -22.67 -4.54 11.13
CA VAL A 304 -23.06 -3.38 10.31
C VAL A 304 -23.50 -3.84 8.92
N ALA A 305 -22.71 -4.69 8.25
CA ALA A 305 -23.02 -5.20 6.92
C ALA A 305 -24.33 -6.01 6.88
N ALA A 306 -24.55 -6.84 7.90
CA ALA A 306 -25.81 -7.60 8.04
C ALA A 306 -27.04 -6.67 8.19
N GLY A 307 -26.89 -5.56 8.96
CA GLY A 307 -27.92 -4.53 9.05
C GLY A 307 -28.20 -3.81 7.71
N LEU A 308 -27.21 -3.80 6.81
CA LEU A 308 -27.33 -3.27 5.45
C LEU A 308 -27.81 -4.32 4.42
N GLY A 309 -28.00 -5.57 4.84
CA GLY A 309 -28.58 -6.63 4.01
C GLY A 309 -27.55 -7.44 3.18
N PHE A 310 -26.26 -7.42 3.53
CA PHE A 310 -25.25 -8.26 2.87
C PHE A 310 -24.31 -8.97 3.86
N ASP A 311 -23.74 -10.10 3.45
CA ASP A 311 -22.74 -10.85 4.21
C ASP A 311 -21.35 -10.29 3.93
N LEU A 312 -20.65 -9.86 4.98
CA LEU A 312 -19.28 -9.37 4.89
C LEU A 312 -18.31 -10.49 5.24
N GLN A 313 -17.51 -10.88 4.28
CA GLN A 313 -16.45 -11.88 4.46
C GLN A 313 -15.08 -11.21 4.51
N ASP A 314 -14.09 -11.88 5.11
CA ASP A 314 -12.71 -11.46 5.07
C ASP A 314 -11.84 -12.37 4.18
N CYS A 315 -10.77 -11.79 3.68
CA CYS A 315 -9.63 -12.49 3.13
C CYS A 315 -8.66 -12.76 4.28
N PRO A 316 -8.45 -14.03 4.70
CA PRO A 316 -7.68 -14.32 5.90
C PRO A 316 -6.21 -13.90 5.83
N MET A 317 -5.65 -13.79 4.62
CA MET A 317 -4.28 -13.30 4.38
C MET A 317 -4.13 -12.84 2.94
N THR A 318 -3.56 -11.65 2.71
CA THR A 318 -3.15 -11.20 1.38
C THR A 318 -1.64 -10.99 1.29
N GLY A 319 -1.07 -11.18 0.09
CA GLY A 319 0.37 -11.04 -0.16
C GLY A 319 0.84 -9.59 -0.27
N GLY A 320 -0.04 -8.65 -0.65
CA GLY A 320 0.28 -7.23 -0.77
C GLY A 320 0.29 -6.53 0.59
N GLY A 321 1.26 -5.63 0.80
CA GLY A 321 1.27 -4.73 1.95
C GLY A 321 0.35 -3.53 1.74
N SER A 322 0.10 -2.76 2.79
CA SER A 322 -0.58 -1.46 2.77
C SER A 322 -0.12 -0.60 3.96
N ASP A 323 -0.60 0.62 4.05
CA ASP A 323 -0.37 1.47 5.23
C ASP A 323 -0.99 0.87 6.52
N GLY A 324 -2.00 0.00 6.39
CA GLY A 324 -2.57 -0.75 7.50
C GLY A 324 -1.59 -1.71 8.20
N ASN A 325 -0.51 -2.13 7.53
CA ASN A 325 0.54 -2.93 8.16
C ASN A 325 1.22 -2.17 9.32
N PHE A 326 1.42 -0.86 9.18
CA PHE A 326 2.08 -0.07 10.22
C PHE A 326 1.20 0.04 11.47
N THR A 327 -0.08 0.30 11.32
CA THR A 327 -1.02 0.45 12.44
C THR A 327 -1.30 -0.88 13.14
N ALA A 328 -1.50 -1.95 12.37
CA ALA A 328 -1.68 -3.29 12.92
C ALA A 328 -0.46 -3.77 13.71
N ALA A 329 0.76 -3.48 13.22
CA ALA A 329 2.00 -3.82 13.93
C ALA A 329 2.20 -3.07 15.25
N LEU A 330 1.53 -1.93 15.43
CA LEU A 330 1.47 -1.21 16.71
C LEU A 330 0.43 -1.79 17.68
N GLY A 331 -0.26 -2.87 17.31
CA GLY A 331 -1.34 -3.46 18.08
C GLY A 331 -2.65 -2.66 18.02
N ILE A 332 -2.79 -1.75 17.06
CA ILE A 332 -4.03 -1.00 16.86
C ILE A 332 -5.00 -1.84 16.03
N PRO A 333 -6.25 -2.05 16.48
CA PRO A 333 -7.26 -2.76 15.69
C PRO A 333 -7.41 -2.09 14.32
N THR A 334 -7.13 -2.82 13.26
CA THR A 334 -7.13 -2.31 11.89
C THR A 334 -8.01 -3.20 11.02
N LEU A 335 -8.89 -2.62 10.21
CA LEU A 335 -9.55 -3.30 9.08
C LEU A 335 -9.08 -2.68 7.80
N ASP A 336 -8.84 -3.50 6.80
CA ASP A 336 -8.34 -3.07 5.51
C ASP A 336 -9.19 -3.68 4.37
N GLY A 337 -8.95 -3.26 3.12
CA GLY A 337 -9.80 -3.70 2.01
C GLY A 337 -11.23 -3.18 2.08
N LEU A 338 -11.45 -2.04 2.76
CA LEU A 338 -12.78 -1.43 2.91
C LEU A 338 -13.20 -0.61 1.68
N GLY A 339 -12.33 -0.43 0.70
CA GLY A 339 -12.58 0.33 -0.50
C GLY A 339 -13.48 -0.35 -1.53
N ILE A 340 -13.39 0.11 -2.75
CA ILE A 340 -14.23 -0.35 -3.88
C ILE A 340 -13.87 -1.78 -4.29
N ASP A 341 -14.83 -2.53 -4.82
CA ASP A 341 -14.57 -3.85 -5.44
C ASP A 341 -14.19 -3.66 -6.91
N GLY A 342 -13.39 -4.54 -7.45
CA GLY A 342 -12.87 -4.47 -8.81
C GLY A 342 -11.71 -5.44 -9.03
N ASP A 343 -10.86 -5.13 -9.99
CA ASP A 343 -9.66 -5.93 -10.27
C ASP A 343 -8.66 -5.15 -11.14
N GLY A 344 -7.51 -5.77 -11.40
CA GLY A 344 -6.50 -5.26 -12.33
C GLY A 344 -5.61 -4.18 -11.77
N ALA A 345 -5.48 -4.03 -10.43
CA ALA A 345 -4.51 -3.13 -9.82
C ALA A 345 -3.13 -3.24 -10.50
N HIS A 346 -2.46 -2.09 -10.75
CA HIS A 346 -1.16 -2.00 -11.39
C HIS A 346 -1.10 -2.49 -12.85
N THR A 347 -2.26 -2.68 -13.51
CA THR A 347 -2.33 -3.09 -14.93
C THR A 347 -3.15 -2.11 -15.78
N LEU A 348 -3.04 -2.22 -17.10
CA LEU A 348 -3.86 -1.45 -18.04
C LEU A 348 -5.30 -1.99 -18.19
N GLN A 349 -5.69 -2.97 -17.38
CA GLN A 349 -7.05 -3.51 -17.28
C GLN A 349 -7.74 -3.14 -15.97
N GLU A 350 -7.19 -2.20 -15.22
CA GLU A 350 -7.71 -1.77 -13.93
C GLU A 350 -9.13 -1.21 -14.04
N TYR A 351 -10.03 -1.74 -13.22
CA TYR A 351 -11.43 -1.30 -13.13
C TYR A 351 -12.00 -1.44 -11.73
N ALA A 352 -13.01 -0.62 -11.45
CA ALA A 352 -13.86 -0.74 -10.27
C ALA A 352 -15.28 -1.17 -10.68
N LEU A 353 -15.97 -1.93 -9.81
CA LEU A 353 -17.37 -2.30 -10.00
C LEU A 353 -18.28 -1.18 -9.49
N ILE A 354 -19.07 -0.60 -10.40
CA ILE A 354 -20.01 0.49 -10.08
C ILE A 354 -21.05 0.02 -9.05
N SER A 355 -21.51 -1.22 -9.17
CA SER A 355 -22.47 -1.82 -8.23
C SER A 355 -21.95 -1.93 -6.80
N SER A 356 -20.62 -1.89 -6.59
CA SER A 356 -20.03 -1.93 -5.25
C SER A 356 -20.02 -0.57 -4.56
N ILE A 357 -20.22 0.55 -5.27
CA ILE A 357 -20.11 1.91 -4.74
C ILE A 357 -21.07 2.12 -3.55
N ALA A 358 -22.36 1.92 -3.77
CA ALA A 358 -23.37 2.21 -2.76
C ALA A 358 -23.23 1.34 -1.49
N PRO A 359 -23.11 -0.01 -1.57
CA PRO A 359 -22.98 -0.84 -0.38
C PRO A 359 -21.67 -0.59 0.39
N ARG A 360 -20.54 -0.34 -0.31
CA ARG A 360 -19.26 -0.07 0.34
C ARG A 360 -19.26 1.29 1.06
N ARG A 361 -19.82 2.34 0.43
CA ARG A 361 -20.01 3.63 1.09
C ARG A 361 -20.91 3.51 2.34
N ALA A 362 -22.01 2.74 2.24
CA ALA A 362 -22.92 2.53 3.37
C ALA A 362 -22.23 1.77 4.51
N LEU A 363 -21.39 0.78 4.20
CA LEU A 363 -20.58 0.05 5.20
C LEU A 363 -19.64 1.01 5.95
N ILE A 364 -18.84 1.80 5.22
CA ILE A 364 -17.91 2.74 5.83
C ILE A 364 -18.69 3.75 6.71
N LYS A 365 -19.78 4.31 6.20
CA LYS A 365 -20.63 5.24 6.97
C LYS A 365 -21.15 4.58 8.25
N GLY A 366 -21.69 3.37 8.15
CA GLY A 366 -22.18 2.62 9.32
C GLY A 366 -21.08 2.37 10.36
N LEU A 367 -19.86 2.05 9.93
CA LEU A 367 -18.72 1.91 10.84
C LEU A 367 -18.37 3.24 11.53
N LEU A 368 -18.37 4.37 10.81
CA LEU A 368 -18.11 5.68 11.41
C LEU A 368 -19.16 6.12 12.43
N GLU A 369 -20.38 5.63 12.32
CA GLU A 369 -21.51 5.99 13.20
C GLU A 369 -21.67 5.02 14.39
N THR A 370 -21.10 3.81 14.31
CA THR A 370 -21.31 2.76 15.34
C THR A 370 -20.10 2.41 16.16
N LEU A 371 -18.88 2.66 15.67
CA LEU A 371 -17.61 2.46 16.40
C LEU A 371 -17.25 3.70 17.23
#